data_c268f029133156e75f9cd21dbf43ec91
#
_entry.id   c268f029133156e75f9cd21dbf43ec91
#
_cell.length_a   1.000
_cell.length_b   1.000
_cell.length_c   1.000
_cell.angle_alpha   90.00
_cell.angle_beta   90.00
_cell.angle_gamma   90.00
#
_symmetry.space_group_name_H-M   'P 1'
#
loop_
_entity.id
_entity.type
_entity.pdbx_description
1 polymer ?
#
loop_
_entity_poly.entity_id
_entity_poly.type
_entity_poly.pdbx_seq_one_letter_code
_entity_poly.pdbx_strand_id
1 'polypeptide(L)'
;MEIPDSLRTALAAAVLLPSMSGAGAAVRHYQATLEASRWRVEAAHDRCALVHEIPRFGQARFEQRSGRRLQFVLSADLAPVDDREARIVSQPPQWKFGSDERELGRVRLVQGKTPLRVPREQALRLYYELEQGMAPAFLYRDWADGQDRMEVRLSPVRFREALPEFLACTRKLVYLDFEPVGEQTVYFTTDSARLSRATRRVLEKLARDYRGGNRLRIVLGGHADARGTEDYNLDLSRRRAARVARYLVSRGVPRKAIESRFFGETFPADPDDDPEAWARNRRVTVWFAEN
;
A
#
# COMPACT_ATOMS: atom_id res chain seq x y z
N MET A 1 70.35 -64.47 -37.29
CA MET A 1 69.15 -65.25 -37.48
C MET A 1 68.07 -64.57 -36.63
N GLU A 2 67.30 -63.87 -37.29
CA GLU A 2 66.13 -63.01 -37.20
C GLU A 2 65.46 -62.84 -35.84
N ILE A 3 65.32 -61.61 -35.50
CA ILE A 3 64.55 -61.04 -34.38
C ILE A 3 63.19 -60.68 -34.96
N PRO A 4 62.02 -61.01 -34.35
CA PRO A 4 60.74 -60.46 -34.74
C PRO A 4 60.39 -59.24 -33.91
N ASP A 5 59.64 -58.41 -34.57
CA ASP A 5 59.17 -57.08 -34.31
C ASP A 5 58.42 -56.85 -32.98
N SER A 6 58.59 -55.67 -32.50
CA SER A 6 58.02 -55.02 -31.33
C SER A 6 56.52 -54.68 -31.52
N LEU A 7 55.69 -55.14 -30.60
CA LEU A 7 54.32 -54.67 -30.39
C LEU A 7 54.34 -53.23 -29.88
N ARG A 8 53.87 -52.31 -30.69
CA ARG A 8 53.58 -50.93 -30.28
C ARG A 8 52.15 -50.92 -29.72
N THR A 9 52.02 -50.89 -28.41
CA THR A 9 50.72 -50.64 -27.70
C THR A 9 50.44 -49.15 -27.70
N ALA A 10 49.46 -48.72 -28.50
CA ALA A 10 48.98 -47.33 -28.46
C ALA A 10 48.03 -47.17 -27.23
N LEU A 11 48.48 -46.41 -26.23
CA LEU A 11 47.62 -45.96 -25.16
C LEU A 11 46.72 -44.84 -25.70
N ALA A 12 45.42 -45.14 -25.90
CA ALA A 12 44.40 -44.15 -26.15
C ALA A 12 44.08 -43.44 -24.83
N ALA A 13 44.52 -42.22 -24.63
CA ALA A 13 44.11 -41.37 -23.53
C ALA A 13 42.66 -40.93 -23.75
N ALA A 14 41.73 -41.53 -23.02
CA ALA A 14 40.36 -41.09 -22.97
C ALA A 14 40.31 -39.75 -22.20
N VAL A 15 40.17 -38.63 -22.94
CA VAL A 15 39.87 -37.31 -22.38
C VAL A 15 38.43 -37.36 -21.86
N LEU A 16 38.28 -37.52 -20.53
CA LEU A 16 37.00 -37.32 -19.82
C LEU A 16 36.74 -35.80 -19.82
N LEU A 17 35.91 -35.34 -20.75
CA LEU A 17 35.33 -34.03 -20.71
C LEU A 17 34.43 -33.96 -19.47
N PRO A 18 34.63 -32.99 -18.55
CA PRO A 18 33.67 -32.81 -17.46
C PRO A 18 32.32 -32.43 -18.07
N SER A 19 31.30 -33.25 -17.85
CA SER A 19 29.91 -32.89 -18.11
C SER A 19 29.59 -31.64 -17.31
N MET A 20 29.52 -30.49 -17.96
CA MET A 20 28.93 -29.30 -17.39
C MET A 20 27.45 -29.60 -17.13
N SER A 21 27.16 -30.06 -15.92
CA SER A 21 25.76 -30.07 -15.40
C SER A 21 25.30 -28.63 -15.45
N GLY A 22 24.46 -28.28 -16.43
CA GLY A 22 23.81 -27.00 -16.49
C GLY A 22 23.07 -26.80 -15.16
N ALA A 23 23.47 -25.82 -14.37
CA ALA A 23 22.76 -25.42 -13.18
C ALA A 23 21.35 -25.02 -13.60
N GLY A 24 20.39 -25.94 -13.41
CA GLY A 24 18.99 -25.65 -13.65
C GLY A 24 18.57 -24.48 -12.75
N ALA A 25 17.76 -23.57 -13.29
CA ALA A 25 17.23 -22.42 -12.52
C ALA A 25 16.57 -22.91 -11.22
N ALA A 26 17.14 -22.52 -10.09
CA ALA A 26 16.60 -22.89 -8.78
C ALA A 26 15.30 -22.10 -8.49
N VAL A 27 14.40 -22.69 -7.70
CA VAL A 27 13.24 -21.97 -7.17
C VAL A 27 13.54 -21.60 -5.71
N ARG A 28 13.54 -20.31 -5.42
CA ARG A 28 13.70 -19.80 -4.05
C ARG A 28 12.34 -19.47 -3.47
N HIS A 29 11.99 -20.17 -2.38
CA HIS A 29 10.73 -19.97 -1.69
C HIS A 29 10.92 -19.08 -0.46
N TYR A 30 10.08 -18.04 -0.37
CA TYR A 30 9.99 -17.14 0.77
C TYR A 30 8.58 -17.25 1.35
N GLN A 31 8.46 -17.84 2.50
CA GLN A 31 7.20 -17.95 3.25
C GLN A 31 7.50 -18.12 4.74
N ALA A 32 6.56 -17.72 5.59
CA ALA A 32 6.60 -18.06 7.00
C ALA A 32 6.25 -19.54 7.21
N THR A 33 6.90 -20.21 8.17
CA THR A 33 6.47 -21.55 8.63
C THR A 33 5.10 -21.45 9.30
N LEU A 34 4.43 -22.57 9.52
CA LEU A 34 3.12 -22.59 10.19
C LEU A 34 3.19 -21.96 11.60
N GLU A 35 4.25 -22.28 12.34
CA GLU A 35 4.46 -21.80 13.72
C GLU A 35 4.81 -20.30 13.76
N ALA A 36 5.60 -19.83 12.80
CA ALA A 36 6.02 -18.42 12.71
C ALA A 36 4.97 -17.54 12.03
N SER A 37 4.03 -18.16 11.30
CA SER A 37 3.02 -17.40 10.58
C SER A 37 2.06 -16.71 11.52
N ARG A 38 2.01 -15.39 11.42
CA ARG A 38 1.04 -14.55 12.12
C ARG A 38 0.79 -13.27 11.36
N TRP A 39 -0.39 -12.74 11.56
CA TRP A 39 -0.79 -11.41 11.11
C TRP A 39 -0.98 -10.55 12.35
N ARG A 40 -0.42 -9.34 12.35
CA ARG A 40 -0.58 -8.38 13.44
C ARG A 40 -1.17 -7.09 12.91
N VAL A 41 -1.92 -6.40 13.75
CA VAL A 41 -2.47 -5.08 13.43
C VAL A 41 -1.50 -4.01 13.93
N GLU A 42 -1.13 -3.09 13.05
CA GLU A 42 -0.44 -1.85 13.39
C GLU A 42 -1.44 -0.71 13.25
N ALA A 43 -1.85 -0.14 14.37
CA ALA A 43 -2.78 0.97 14.42
C ALA A 43 -2.05 2.27 14.71
N ALA A 44 -2.29 3.29 13.89
CA ALA A 44 -1.93 4.68 14.15
C ALA A 44 -3.19 5.55 13.98
N HIS A 45 -3.13 6.82 14.38
CA HIS A 45 -4.28 7.72 14.32
C HIS A 45 -4.84 7.92 12.90
N ASP A 46 -3.98 7.84 11.88
CA ASP A 46 -4.32 8.05 10.46
C ASP A 46 -4.21 6.79 9.61
N ARG A 47 -3.79 5.66 10.19
CA ARG A 47 -3.45 4.45 9.44
C ARG A 47 -3.74 3.20 10.23
N CYS A 48 -4.27 2.20 9.53
CA CYS A 48 -4.36 0.83 10.00
C CYS A 48 -3.65 -0.08 9.00
N ALA A 49 -2.80 -0.96 9.49
CA ALA A 49 -2.14 -1.96 8.67
C ALA A 49 -2.28 -3.36 9.28
N LEU A 50 -2.54 -4.34 8.44
CA LEU A 50 -2.50 -5.76 8.78
C LEU A 50 -1.22 -6.32 8.17
N VAL A 51 -0.26 -6.69 9.03
CA VAL A 51 1.15 -6.95 8.66
C VAL A 51 1.49 -8.42 8.83
N HIS A 52 2.17 -8.98 7.85
CA HIS A 52 2.71 -10.32 7.82
C HIS A 52 4.20 -10.31 7.50
N GLU A 53 5.01 -10.88 8.39
CA GLU A 53 6.45 -11.07 8.17
C GLU A 53 6.69 -12.25 7.24
N ILE A 54 7.54 -12.05 6.25
CA ILE A 54 8.00 -13.10 5.33
C ILE A 54 9.51 -13.29 5.59
N PRO A 55 9.91 -14.32 6.34
CA PRO A 55 11.30 -14.49 6.77
C PRO A 55 12.29 -14.44 5.61
N ARG A 56 13.37 -13.68 5.77
CA ARG A 56 14.46 -13.47 4.78
C ARG A 56 14.04 -12.72 3.52
N PHE A 57 12.81 -12.25 3.45
CA PHE A 57 12.31 -11.46 2.32
C PHE A 57 11.93 -10.04 2.73
N GLY A 58 11.13 -9.91 3.79
CA GLY A 58 10.58 -8.64 4.26
C GLY A 58 9.15 -8.76 4.77
N GLN A 59 8.27 -7.84 4.38
CA GLN A 59 6.90 -7.75 4.92
C GLN A 59 5.84 -7.58 3.83
N ALA A 60 4.68 -8.20 4.06
CA ALA A 60 3.45 -7.94 3.35
C ALA A 60 2.46 -7.18 4.23
N ARG A 61 1.79 -6.14 3.69
CA ARG A 61 0.85 -5.32 4.45
C ARG A 61 -0.39 -5.01 3.66
N PHE A 62 -1.56 -5.21 4.26
CA PHE A 62 -2.79 -4.53 3.85
C PHE A 62 -2.88 -3.22 4.63
N GLU A 63 -2.82 -2.11 3.96
CA GLU A 63 -2.78 -0.79 4.59
C GLU A 63 -3.97 0.06 4.14
N GLN A 64 -4.65 0.68 5.10
CA GLN A 64 -5.65 1.70 4.86
C GLN A 64 -5.31 2.96 5.65
N ARG A 65 -5.35 4.11 5.00
CA ARG A 65 -5.14 5.42 5.63
C ARG A 65 -6.43 6.23 5.61
N SER A 66 -6.54 7.17 6.54
CA SER A 66 -7.61 8.17 6.53
C SER A 66 -7.72 8.84 5.16
N GLY A 67 -8.92 8.83 4.59
CA GLY A 67 -9.15 9.39 3.25
C GLY A 67 -8.60 8.58 2.09
N ARG A 68 -8.03 7.38 2.32
CA ARG A 68 -7.51 6.49 1.28
C ARG A 68 -8.19 5.13 1.33
N ARG A 69 -8.24 4.47 0.19
CA ARG A 69 -8.75 3.10 0.09
C ARG A 69 -7.70 2.08 0.51
N LEU A 70 -8.15 0.88 0.81
CA LEU A 70 -7.27 -0.25 1.08
C LEU A 70 -6.30 -0.47 -0.08
N GLN A 71 -5.03 -0.66 0.24
CA GLN A 71 -3.98 -1.06 -0.68
C GLN A 71 -3.18 -2.22 -0.09
N PHE A 72 -2.53 -2.98 -0.94
CA PHE A 72 -1.56 -3.98 -0.53
C PHE A 72 -0.15 -3.49 -0.85
N VAL A 73 0.78 -3.69 0.08
CA VAL A 73 2.17 -3.27 -0.02
C VAL A 73 3.07 -4.45 0.31
N LEU A 74 4.00 -4.75 -0.57
CA LEU A 74 5.07 -5.72 -0.33
C LEU A 74 6.38 -4.95 -0.19
N SER A 75 7.06 -5.14 0.94
CA SER A 75 8.38 -4.57 1.21
C SER A 75 9.42 -5.67 1.23
N ALA A 76 10.61 -5.40 0.71
CA ALA A 76 11.73 -6.33 0.66
C ALA A 76 12.92 -5.79 1.45
N ASP A 77 13.60 -6.65 2.21
CA ASP A 77 14.83 -6.31 2.96
C ASP A 77 15.96 -5.96 2.01
N LEU A 78 16.07 -6.72 0.91
CA LEU A 78 16.97 -6.44 -0.19
C LEU A 78 16.18 -5.75 -1.31
N ALA A 79 16.57 -4.51 -1.63
CA ALA A 79 15.92 -3.75 -2.67
C ALA A 79 16.20 -4.34 -4.06
N PRO A 80 15.16 -4.54 -4.89
CA PRO A 80 15.36 -4.83 -6.31
C PRO A 80 16.22 -3.77 -6.99
N VAL A 81 17.14 -4.22 -7.86
CA VAL A 81 18.02 -3.33 -8.62
C VAL A 81 17.41 -2.89 -9.96
N ASP A 82 16.41 -3.62 -10.43
CA ASP A 82 15.66 -3.31 -11.66
C ASP A 82 14.17 -3.71 -11.52
N ASP A 83 13.40 -3.27 -12.49
CA ASP A 83 11.97 -3.60 -12.54
C ASP A 83 11.76 -5.01 -13.10
N ARG A 84 10.80 -5.73 -12.55
CA ARG A 84 10.40 -7.08 -13.00
C ARG A 84 8.89 -7.19 -13.11
N GLU A 85 8.42 -8.10 -13.93
CA GLU A 85 7.03 -8.53 -13.92
C GLU A 85 6.87 -9.73 -13.00
N ALA A 86 5.89 -9.69 -12.09
CA ALA A 86 5.49 -10.79 -11.26
C ALA A 86 4.09 -11.28 -11.65
N ARG A 87 3.95 -12.60 -11.74
CA ARG A 87 2.66 -13.27 -11.84
C ARG A 87 2.12 -13.52 -10.43
N ILE A 88 0.87 -13.19 -10.20
CA ILE A 88 0.20 -13.46 -8.93
C ILE A 88 -0.66 -14.70 -9.11
N VAL A 89 -0.48 -15.67 -8.25
CA VAL A 89 -1.29 -16.89 -8.21
C VAL A 89 -1.85 -17.09 -6.80
N SER A 90 -3.00 -17.74 -6.69
CA SER A 90 -3.55 -18.20 -5.43
C SER A 90 -3.39 -19.72 -5.37
N GLN A 91 -2.61 -20.19 -4.41
CA GLN A 91 -2.30 -21.62 -4.24
C GLN A 91 -3.03 -22.18 -3.01
N PRO A 92 -3.58 -23.40 -3.09
CA PRO A 92 -4.07 -24.06 -1.89
C PRO A 92 -2.91 -24.42 -0.97
N PRO A 93 -3.01 -24.16 0.35
CA PRO A 93 -2.03 -24.68 1.29
C PRO A 93 -2.14 -26.22 1.37
N GLN A 94 -1.09 -26.89 1.84
CA GLN A 94 -0.96 -28.36 1.84
C GLN A 94 -2.11 -29.10 2.53
N TRP A 95 -2.79 -28.46 3.47
CA TRP A 95 -3.94 -29.04 4.21
C TRP A 95 -5.29 -28.81 3.52
N LYS A 96 -5.35 -28.04 2.41
CA LYS A 96 -6.59 -27.71 1.72
C LYS A 96 -6.73 -28.53 0.44
N PHE A 97 -7.27 -29.71 0.56
CA PHE A 97 -7.49 -30.61 -0.57
C PHE A 97 -8.67 -30.14 -1.44
N GLY A 98 -8.64 -30.51 -2.73
CA GLY A 98 -9.74 -30.25 -3.67
C GLY A 98 -9.85 -28.77 -4.14
N SER A 99 -8.82 -27.98 -3.94
CA SER A 99 -8.70 -26.63 -4.51
C SER A 99 -7.55 -26.58 -5.50
N ASP A 100 -7.73 -25.86 -6.60
CA ASP A 100 -6.72 -25.69 -7.63
C ASP A 100 -6.02 -24.32 -7.51
N GLU A 101 -4.80 -24.24 -8.08
CA GLU A 101 -4.13 -22.97 -8.28
C GLU A 101 -4.96 -22.07 -9.22
N ARG A 102 -5.07 -20.78 -8.87
CA ARG A 102 -5.77 -19.79 -9.69
C ARG A 102 -4.85 -18.61 -10.01
N GLU A 103 -4.85 -18.17 -11.25
CA GLU A 103 -4.14 -16.94 -11.62
C GLU A 103 -4.96 -15.72 -11.19
N LEU A 104 -4.33 -14.79 -10.44
CA LEU A 104 -4.94 -13.54 -9.98
C LEU A 104 -4.53 -12.35 -10.82
N GLY A 105 -3.57 -12.52 -11.73
CA GLY A 105 -3.09 -11.48 -12.63
C GLY A 105 -1.59 -11.27 -12.57
N ARG A 106 -1.14 -10.13 -13.14
CA ARG A 106 0.28 -9.73 -13.20
C ARG A 106 0.46 -8.34 -12.65
N VAL A 107 1.64 -8.10 -12.08
CA VAL A 107 2.02 -6.80 -11.52
C VAL A 107 3.48 -6.50 -11.81
N ARG A 108 3.80 -5.22 -11.89
CA ARG A 108 5.17 -4.75 -12.01
C ARG A 108 5.77 -4.56 -10.63
N LEU A 109 6.90 -5.20 -10.37
CA LEU A 109 7.77 -4.94 -9.24
C LEU A 109 8.75 -3.83 -9.64
N VAL A 110 8.85 -2.79 -8.83
CA VAL A 110 9.72 -1.64 -9.11
C VAL A 110 10.95 -1.64 -8.20
N GLN A 111 11.98 -0.92 -8.61
CA GLN A 111 13.18 -0.73 -7.80
C GLN A 111 12.86 -0.19 -6.40
N GLY A 112 13.68 -0.54 -5.42
CA GLY A 112 13.61 -0.03 -4.06
C GLY A 112 13.00 -1.00 -3.05
N LYS A 113 13.05 -0.61 -1.77
CA LYS A 113 12.60 -1.44 -0.64
C LYS A 113 11.08 -1.71 -0.58
N THR A 114 10.30 -1.06 -1.42
CA THR A 114 8.86 -1.30 -1.56
C THR A 114 8.55 -1.64 -3.02
N PRO A 115 8.95 -2.85 -3.47
CA PRO A 115 8.85 -3.22 -4.88
C PRO A 115 7.42 -3.33 -5.38
N LEU A 116 6.44 -3.48 -4.51
CA LEU A 116 5.05 -3.62 -4.93
C LEU A 116 4.11 -2.79 -4.06
N ARG A 117 3.27 -2.02 -4.74
CA ARG A 117 2.10 -1.38 -4.16
C ARG A 117 0.94 -1.53 -5.14
N VAL A 118 -0.10 -2.25 -4.73
CA VAL A 118 -1.27 -2.47 -5.58
C VAL A 118 -2.51 -1.77 -5.01
N PRO A 119 -3.35 -1.21 -5.89
CA PRO A 119 -4.56 -0.50 -5.50
C PRO A 119 -5.64 -1.46 -4.98
N ARG A 120 -6.75 -0.86 -4.53
CA ARG A 120 -7.84 -1.53 -3.82
C ARG A 120 -8.34 -2.81 -4.50
N GLU A 121 -8.56 -2.80 -5.80
CA GLU A 121 -9.14 -3.97 -6.49
C GLU A 121 -8.27 -5.22 -6.35
N GLN A 122 -6.99 -5.09 -6.66
CA GLN A 122 -6.04 -6.20 -6.53
C GLN A 122 -5.76 -6.54 -5.06
N ALA A 123 -5.70 -5.53 -4.18
CA ALA A 123 -5.55 -5.74 -2.74
C ALA A 123 -6.71 -6.58 -2.17
N LEU A 124 -7.96 -6.29 -2.57
CA LEU A 124 -9.13 -7.06 -2.15
C LEU A 124 -9.11 -8.49 -2.68
N ARG A 125 -8.62 -8.73 -3.90
CA ARG A 125 -8.46 -10.11 -4.41
C ARG A 125 -7.51 -10.92 -3.51
N LEU A 126 -6.34 -10.36 -3.16
CA LEU A 126 -5.39 -11.00 -2.25
C LEU A 126 -6.00 -11.22 -0.86
N TYR A 127 -6.72 -10.22 -0.36
CA TYR A 127 -7.39 -10.27 0.94
C TYR A 127 -8.42 -11.41 1.01
N TYR A 128 -9.31 -11.53 0.02
CA TYR A 128 -10.32 -12.56 -0.01
C TYR A 128 -9.73 -13.97 -0.21
N GLU A 129 -8.64 -14.12 -0.96
CA GLU A 129 -7.94 -15.39 -1.06
C GLU A 129 -7.41 -15.85 0.31
N LEU A 130 -6.77 -14.94 1.07
CA LEU A 130 -6.30 -15.23 2.42
C LEU A 130 -7.47 -15.54 3.38
N GLU A 131 -8.56 -14.79 3.28
CA GLU A 131 -9.76 -15.03 4.09
C GLU A 131 -10.40 -16.40 3.79
N GLN A 132 -10.35 -16.85 2.54
CA GLN A 132 -10.78 -18.20 2.14
C GLN A 132 -9.76 -19.28 2.53
N GLY A 133 -8.63 -18.94 3.11
CA GLY A 133 -7.58 -19.86 3.50
C GLY A 133 -6.71 -20.32 2.33
N MET A 134 -6.67 -19.56 1.24
CA MET A 134 -5.74 -19.74 0.14
C MET A 134 -4.46 -18.96 0.40
N ALA A 135 -3.38 -19.35 -0.28
CA ALA A 135 -2.06 -18.72 -0.13
C ALA A 135 -1.65 -17.98 -1.41
N PRO A 136 -1.92 -16.68 -1.52
CA PRO A 136 -1.42 -15.89 -2.65
C PRO A 136 0.11 -15.91 -2.72
N ALA A 137 0.66 -16.04 -3.93
CA ALA A 137 2.08 -16.05 -4.18
C ALA A 137 2.46 -15.15 -5.37
N PHE A 138 3.60 -14.49 -5.25
CA PHE A 138 4.20 -13.66 -6.28
C PHE A 138 5.35 -14.42 -6.91
N LEU A 139 5.23 -14.72 -8.18
CA LEU A 139 6.19 -15.52 -8.96
C LEU A 139 6.91 -14.61 -9.95
N TYR A 140 8.23 -14.49 -9.82
CA TYR A 140 9.05 -13.66 -10.72
C TYR A 140 10.48 -14.22 -10.84
N ARG A 141 11.26 -13.65 -11.74
CA ARG A 141 12.70 -14.00 -11.85
C ARG A 141 13.51 -13.15 -10.87
N ASP A 142 14.53 -13.76 -10.28
CA ASP A 142 15.43 -13.05 -9.37
C ASP A 142 15.96 -11.76 -10.04
N TRP A 143 16.02 -10.71 -9.25
CA TRP A 143 16.53 -9.43 -9.68
C TRP A 143 18.06 -9.32 -9.66
N ALA A 144 18.77 -10.29 -9.05
CA ALA A 144 20.23 -10.31 -9.01
C ALA A 144 20.83 -10.79 -10.33
N ASP A 145 20.36 -11.93 -10.86
CA ASP A 145 20.90 -12.55 -12.07
C ASP A 145 19.85 -12.94 -13.12
N GLY A 146 18.56 -12.89 -12.75
CA GLY A 146 17.45 -13.24 -13.63
C GLY A 146 17.35 -14.74 -13.95
N GLN A 147 18.15 -15.60 -13.32
CA GLN A 147 18.17 -17.03 -13.58
C GLN A 147 17.23 -17.80 -12.65
N ASP A 148 17.34 -17.57 -11.35
CA ASP A 148 16.50 -18.20 -10.34
C ASP A 148 15.05 -17.72 -10.43
N ARG A 149 14.13 -18.59 -10.02
CA ARG A 149 12.72 -18.24 -9.84
C ARG A 149 12.47 -17.91 -8.39
N MET A 150 11.84 -16.78 -8.16
CA MET A 150 11.43 -16.31 -6.83
C MET A 150 9.94 -16.61 -6.62
N GLU A 151 9.61 -17.20 -5.49
CA GLU A 151 8.25 -17.38 -5.03
C GLU A 151 8.09 -16.78 -3.64
N VAL A 152 7.34 -15.68 -3.56
CA VAL A 152 7.03 -15.00 -2.31
C VAL A 152 5.58 -15.28 -1.96
N ARG A 153 5.34 -16.11 -0.93
CA ARG A 153 4.02 -16.62 -0.56
C ARG A 153 3.50 -15.98 0.73
N LEU A 154 2.25 -15.57 0.70
CA LEU A 154 1.52 -15.09 1.87
C LEU A 154 0.86 -16.26 2.57
N SER A 155 1.06 -16.39 3.87
CA SER A 155 0.42 -17.46 4.64
C SER A 155 -0.99 -17.06 5.07
N PRO A 156 -2.02 -17.91 4.86
CA PRO A 156 -3.37 -17.67 5.37
C PRO A 156 -3.52 -18.01 6.86
N VAL A 157 -2.48 -18.58 7.49
CA VAL A 157 -2.52 -19.00 8.89
C VAL A 157 -2.71 -17.77 9.78
N ARG A 158 -3.69 -17.84 10.68
CA ARG A 158 -4.09 -16.76 11.61
C ARG A 158 -4.51 -15.44 10.96
N PHE A 159 -4.73 -15.43 9.65
CA PHE A 159 -5.22 -14.22 8.97
C PHE A 159 -6.58 -13.79 9.52
N ARG A 160 -7.52 -14.74 9.62
CA ARG A 160 -8.88 -14.47 10.14
C ARG A 160 -8.90 -14.03 11.59
N GLU A 161 -7.95 -14.47 12.40
CA GLU A 161 -7.85 -14.11 13.82
C GLU A 161 -7.55 -12.61 14.01
N ALA A 162 -6.76 -12.02 13.10
CA ALA A 162 -6.39 -10.61 13.14
C ALA A 162 -7.45 -9.66 12.50
N LEU A 163 -8.42 -10.19 11.75
CA LEU A 163 -9.40 -9.36 11.03
C LEU A 163 -10.29 -8.51 11.94
N PRO A 164 -10.85 -9.01 13.06
CA PRO A 164 -11.70 -8.19 13.92
C PRO A 164 -11.01 -6.92 14.42
N GLU A 165 -9.74 -7.02 14.81
CA GLU A 165 -8.93 -5.89 15.26
C GLU A 165 -8.64 -4.92 14.11
N PHE A 166 -8.25 -5.42 12.93
CA PHE A 166 -8.01 -4.61 11.75
C PHE A 166 -9.27 -3.84 11.32
N LEU A 167 -10.43 -4.51 11.29
CA LEU A 167 -11.70 -3.89 10.95
C LEU A 167 -12.14 -2.86 12.02
N ALA A 168 -11.87 -3.13 13.30
CA ALA A 168 -12.14 -2.16 14.37
C ALA A 168 -11.27 -0.90 14.24
N CYS A 169 -10.01 -1.07 13.83
CA CYS A 169 -9.12 0.05 13.53
C CYS A 169 -9.61 0.84 12.33
N THR A 170 -9.89 0.19 11.19
CA THR A 170 -10.27 0.89 9.94
C THR A 170 -11.58 1.66 10.05
N ARG A 171 -12.52 1.22 10.91
CA ARG A 171 -13.76 1.96 11.19
C ARG A 171 -13.53 3.32 11.83
N LYS A 172 -12.37 3.56 12.45
CA LYS A 172 -11.99 4.84 13.05
C LYS A 172 -11.35 5.80 12.04
N LEU A 173 -11.04 5.34 10.82
CA LEU A 173 -10.45 6.18 9.78
C LEU A 173 -11.52 6.96 9.00
N VAL A 174 -11.15 8.13 8.50
CA VAL A 174 -12.01 8.87 7.56
C VAL A 174 -12.25 8.02 6.31
N TYR A 175 -13.52 7.70 6.05
CA TYR A 175 -13.89 7.00 4.83
C TYR A 175 -14.20 8.00 3.71
N LEU A 176 -13.57 7.80 2.56
CA LEU A 176 -13.94 8.46 1.30
C LEU A 176 -14.48 7.42 0.33
N ASP A 177 -15.57 7.76 -0.34
CA ASP A 177 -16.20 6.97 -1.39
C ASP A 177 -15.48 7.07 -2.74
N PHE A 178 -14.36 7.80 -2.78
CA PHE A 178 -13.51 8.03 -3.95
C PHE A 178 -12.04 7.86 -3.61
N GLU A 179 -11.19 7.69 -4.63
CA GLU A 179 -9.73 7.72 -4.51
C GLU A 179 -9.25 9.14 -4.82
N PRO A 180 -8.64 9.88 -3.86
CA PRO A 180 -8.15 11.22 -4.13
C PRO A 180 -6.89 11.17 -5.00
N VAL A 181 -6.90 11.91 -6.11
CA VAL A 181 -5.75 12.11 -7.00
C VAL A 181 -4.78 13.16 -6.48
N GLY A 182 -5.18 13.93 -5.47
CA GLY A 182 -4.36 14.91 -4.80
C GLY A 182 -4.98 15.37 -3.48
N GLU A 183 -4.14 15.85 -2.58
CA GLU A 183 -4.55 16.33 -1.27
C GLU A 183 -3.74 17.55 -0.86
N GLN A 184 -4.41 18.50 -0.19
CA GLN A 184 -3.80 19.68 0.41
C GLN A 184 -4.48 19.98 1.73
N THR A 185 -3.72 20.33 2.76
CA THR A 185 -4.26 20.72 4.06
C THR A 185 -4.04 22.21 4.32
N VAL A 186 -5.04 22.88 4.89
CA VAL A 186 -4.96 24.26 5.37
C VAL A 186 -5.39 24.34 6.84
N TYR A 187 -4.71 25.18 7.62
CA TYR A 187 -4.84 25.25 9.07
C TYR A 187 -5.51 26.53 9.54
N PHE A 188 -6.08 26.47 10.75
CA PHE A 188 -6.83 27.54 11.39
C PHE A 188 -6.30 27.83 12.80
N THR A 189 -6.48 29.06 13.25
CA THR A 189 -6.25 29.41 14.65
C THR A 189 -7.37 28.86 15.54
N THR A 190 -7.10 28.84 16.86
CA THR A 190 -8.09 28.43 17.87
C THR A 190 -9.38 29.20 17.69
N ASP A 191 -10.49 28.48 17.81
CA ASP A 191 -11.87 29.02 17.77
C ASP A 191 -12.14 29.97 16.58
N SER A 192 -11.55 29.68 15.42
CA SER A 192 -11.64 30.55 14.26
C SER A 192 -11.85 29.78 12.97
N ALA A 193 -12.65 30.37 12.07
CA ALA A 193 -12.79 29.99 10.68
C ALA A 193 -12.19 31.05 9.72
N ARG A 194 -11.35 31.97 10.22
CA ARG A 194 -10.71 33.01 9.40
C ARG A 194 -9.54 32.42 8.62
N LEU A 195 -9.44 32.75 7.34
CA LEU A 195 -8.32 32.35 6.50
C LEU A 195 -7.11 33.28 6.75
N SER A 196 -6.00 32.71 7.16
CA SER A 196 -4.72 33.41 7.26
C SER A 196 -4.22 33.85 5.88
N ARG A 197 -3.20 34.73 5.83
CA ARG A 197 -2.53 35.07 4.57
C ARG A 197 -1.89 33.84 3.92
N ALA A 198 -1.26 32.98 4.72
CA ALA A 198 -0.66 31.74 4.24
C ALA A 198 -1.73 30.79 3.63
N THR A 199 -2.84 30.57 4.35
CA THR A 199 -3.96 29.77 3.86
C THR A 199 -4.52 30.31 2.55
N ARG A 200 -4.69 31.64 2.41
CA ARG A 200 -5.17 32.24 1.17
C ARG A 200 -4.24 31.98 -0.02
N ARG A 201 -2.90 32.08 0.17
CA ARG A 201 -1.92 31.77 -0.89
C ARG A 201 -2.03 30.34 -1.37
N VAL A 202 -2.19 29.37 -0.43
CA VAL A 202 -2.40 27.96 -0.78
C VAL A 202 -3.68 27.79 -1.60
N LEU A 203 -4.80 28.35 -1.14
CA LEU A 203 -6.08 28.27 -1.83
C LEU A 203 -6.09 28.99 -3.19
N GLU A 204 -5.34 30.08 -3.35
CA GLU A 204 -5.16 30.75 -4.65
C GLU A 204 -4.40 29.87 -5.64
N LYS A 205 -3.34 29.19 -5.16
CA LYS A 205 -2.63 28.21 -5.99
C LYS A 205 -3.57 27.10 -6.42
N LEU A 206 -4.32 26.50 -5.48
CA LEU A 206 -5.30 25.44 -5.76
C LEU A 206 -6.35 25.89 -6.80
N ALA A 207 -6.87 27.11 -6.67
CA ALA A 207 -7.86 27.62 -7.61
C ALA A 207 -7.28 27.85 -9.02
N ARG A 208 -5.99 28.23 -9.12
CA ARG A 208 -5.30 28.31 -10.43
C ARG A 208 -5.10 26.94 -11.05
N ASP A 209 -4.60 25.99 -10.25
CA ASP A 209 -4.32 24.62 -10.70
C ASP A 209 -5.63 23.93 -11.16
N TYR A 210 -6.74 24.15 -10.46
CA TYR A 210 -8.06 23.64 -10.81
C TYR A 210 -8.54 24.12 -12.20
N ARG A 211 -8.27 25.38 -12.56
CA ARG A 211 -8.71 25.95 -13.87
C ARG A 211 -8.08 25.25 -15.09
N GLY A 212 -6.96 24.56 -14.91
CA GLY A 212 -6.30 23.77 -15.94
C GLY A 212 -6.92 22.39 -16.21
N GLY A 213 -7.93 21.94 -15.41
CA GLY A 213 -8.49 20.60 -15.56
C GLY A 213 -9.94 20.47 -15.10
N ASN A 214 -10.87 20.58 -16.04
CA ASN A 214 -12.33 20.56 -15.79
C ASN A 214 -12.94 19.22 -15.33
N ARG A 215 -12.13 18.21 -15.06
CA ARG A 215 -12.62 16.86 -14.70
C ARG A 215 -12.57 16.52 -13.22
N LEU A 216 -12.04 17.42 -12.39
CA LEU A 216 -11.88 17.17 -10.96
C LEU A 216 -13.01 17.80 -10.16
N ARG A 217 -13.47 17.10 -9.14
CA ARG A 217 -14.24 17.67 -8.03
C ARG A 217 -13.34 17.92 -6.82
N ILE A 218 -13.69 18.89 -6.01
CA ILE A 218 -13.01 19.24 -4.76
C ILE A 218 -13.89 18.79 -3.61
N VAL A 219 -13.36 17.97 -2.72
CA VAL A 219 -14.03 17.58 -1.48
C VAL A 219 -13.29 18.22 -0.31
N LEU A 220 -14.01 18.97 0.51
CA LEU A 220 -13.48 19.65 1.69
C LEU A 220 -13.86 18.89 2.94
N GLY A 221 -12.89 18.51 3.76
CA GLY A 221 -13.11 17.91 5.08
C GLY A 221 -12.73 18.89 6.19
N GLY A 222 -13.72 19.44 6.88
CA GLY A 222 -13.50 20.34 8.02
C GLY A 222 -13.27 19.58 9.32
N HIS A 223 -12.31 20.05 10.14
CA HIS A 223 -11.99 19.46 11.44
C HIS A 223 -11.80 20.53 12.51
N ALA A 224 -12.01 20.13 13.77
CA ALA A 224 -11.70 20.91 14.97
C ALA A 224 -10.69 20.16 15.85
N ASP A 225 -10.10 20.83 16.82
CA ASP A 225 -9.39 20.16 17.92
C ASP A 225 -10.40 19.65 18.96
N ALA A 226 -9.94 18.80 19.90
CA ALA A 226 -10.80 18.12 20.89
C ALA A 226 -11.28 19.04 22.03
N ARG A 227 -10.98 20.33 22.01
CA ARG A 227 -11.44 21.27 23.04
C ARG A 227 -12.81 21.84 22.71
N GLY A 228 -13.72 21.78 23.66
CA GLY A 228 -15.11 22.21 23.50
C GLY A 228 -16.08 21.03 23.48
N THR A 229 -17.35 21.31 23.16
CA THR A 229 -18.35 20.25 23.02
C THR A 229 -18.35 19.70 21.59
N GLU A 230 -18.80 18.46 21.43
CA GLU A 230 -18.91 17.81 20.14
C GLU A 230 -19.73 18.64 19.14
N ASP A 231 -20.91 19.12 19.55
CA ASP A 231 -21.78 19.97 18.73
C ASP A 231 -21.10 21.26 18.30
N TYR A 232 -20.38 21.90 19.22
CA TYR A 232 -19.62 23.11 18.92
C TYR A 232 -18.51 22.84 17.89
N ASN A 233 -17.75 21.78 18.09
CA ASN A 233 -16.66 21.38 17.20
C ASN A 233 -17.18 20.95 15.82
N LEU A 234 -18.33 20.29 15.77
CA LEU A 234 -19.01 19.95 14.53
C LEU A 234 -19.40 21.22 13.75
N ASP A 235 -20.02 22.22 14.43
CA ASP A 235 -20.36 23.49 13.79
C ASP A 235 -19.14 24.29 13.38
N LEU A 236 -18.08 24.34 14.19
CA LEU A 236 -16.84 25.04 13.86
C LEU A 236 -16.18 24.40 12.63
N SER A 237 -16.17 23.07 12.53
CA SER A 237 -15.66 22.34 11.38
C SER A 237 -16.44 22.67 10.09
N ARG A 238 -17.78 22.77 10.20
CA ARG A 238 -18.67 23.22 9.12
C ARG A 238 -18.34 24.64 8.67
N ARG A 239 -18.20 25.58 9.61
CA ARG A 239 -17.84 27.00 9.32
C ARG A 239 -16.50 27.11 8.60
N ARG A 240 -15.50 26.31 8.98
CA ARG A 240 -14.19 26.23 8.34
C ARG A 240 -14.28 25.76 6.90
N ALA A 241 -14.91 24.60 6.66
CA ALA A 241 -15.12 24.06 5.32
C ALA A 241 -15.89 25.04 4.42
N ALA A 242 -16.98 25.61 4.93
CA ALA A 242 -17.77 26.62 4.20
C ALA A 242 -16.97 27.88 3.87
N ARG A 243 -16.02 28.29 4.75
CA ARG A 243 -15.17 29.45 4.50
C ARG A 243 -14.17 29.18 3.37
N VAL A 244 -13.57 27.98 3.34
CA VAL A 244 -12.70 27.54 2.24
C VAL A 244 -13.50 27.46 0.94
N ALA A 245 -14.68 26.85 0.94
CA ALA A 245 -15.54 26.74 -0.23
C ALA A 245 -15.85 28.10 -0.85
N ARG A 246 -16.34 29.06 -0.03
CA ARG A 246 -16.61 30.43 -0.48
C ARG A 246 -15.39 31.13 -1.07
N TYR A 247 -14.23 30.90 -0.49
CA TYR A 247 -12.99 31.49 -1.00
C TYR A 247 -12.61 30.90 -2.36
N LEU A 248 -12.64 29.57 -2.53
CA LEU A 248 -12.38 28.93 -3.82
C LEU A 248 -13.35 29.39 -4.90
N VAL A 249 -14.66 29.51 -4.58
CA VAL A 249 -15.66 30.05 -5.51
C VAL A 249 -15.32 31.49 -5.90
N SER A 250 -14.92 32.35 -4.97
CA SER A 250 -14.50 33.72 -5.29
C SER A 250 -13.24 33.79 -6.15
N ARG A 251 -12.49 32.69 -6.28
CA ARG A 251 -11.31 32.53 -7.14
C ARG A 251 -11.62 31.79 -8.45
N GLY A 252 -12.91 31.56 -8.77
CA GLY A 252 -13.36 31.01 -10.06
C GLY A 252 -13.54 29.48 -10.08
N VAL A 253 -13.49 28.79 -8.94
CA VAL A 253 -13.87 27.38 -8.87
C VAL A 253 -15.42 27.28 -8.89
N PRO A 254 -16.04 26.52 -9.79
CA PRO A 254 -17.48 26.37 -9.84
C PRO A 254 -18.05 25.79 -8.55
N ARG A 255 -19.12 26.40 -8.01
CA ARG A 255 -19.73 25.91 -6.74
C ARG A 255 -20.14 24.43 -6.84
N LYS A 256 -20.62 23.99 -7.98
CA LYS A 256 -21.03 22.59 -8.24
C LYS A 256 -19.87 21.58 -8.19
N ALA A 257 -18.64 22.05 -8.33
CA ALA A 257 -17.44 21.21 -8.24
C ALA A 257 -16.93 21.04 -6.79
N ILE A 258 -17.57 21.70 -5.81
CA ILE A 258 -17.13 21.67 -4.41
C ILE A 258 -18.18 20.97 -3.55
N GLU A 259 -17.78 19.86 -2.97
CA GLU A 259 -18.47 19.14 -1.88
C GLU A 259 -17.84 19.52 -0.53
N SER A 260 -18.64 19.62 0.53
CA SER A 260 -18.12 19.90 1.88
C SER A 260 -18.62 18.84 2.86
N ARG A 261 -17.69 18.25 3.59
CA ARG A 261 -17.87 17.33 4.70
C ARG A 261 -17.32 17.97 5.96
N PHE A 262 -17.85 17.63 7.11
CA PHE A 262 -17.43 18.18 8.40
C PHE A 262 -17.46 17.06 9.45
N PHE A 263 -16.39 16.99 10.22
CA PHE A 263 -16.08 15.84 11.06
C PHE A 263 -15.93 16.23 12.56
N GLY A 264 -16.03 17.53 12.88
CA GLY A 264 -15.76 17.96 14.25
C GLY A 264 -14.36 17.56 14.69
N GLU A 265 -14.27 16.93 15.85
CA GLU A 265 -13.05 16.38 16.43
C GLU A 265 -12.86 14.87 16.17
N THR A 266 -13.84 14.20 15.51
CA THR A 266 -13.92 12.73 15.41
C THR A 266 -12.71 12.09 14.74
N PHE A 267 -12.06 12.77 13.79
CA PHE A 267 -10.93 12.25 13.04
C PHE A 267 -9.72 13.17 13.20
N PRO A 268 -9.01 13.12 14.34
CA PRO A 268 -7.84 13.96 14.57
C PRO A 268 -6.70 13.59 13.59
N ALA A 269 -5.94 14.59 13.16
CA ALA A 269 -4.67 14.37 12.44
C ALA A 269 -3.57 13.95 13.41
N ASP A 270 -3.72 14.34 14.66
CA ASP A 270 -2.82 14.01 15.74
C ASP A 270 -3.66 13.74 17.00
N PRO A 271 -3.54 12.55 17.60
CA PRO A 271 -4.35 12.16 18.75
C PRO A 271 -3.85 12.71 20.09
N ASP A 272 -2.65 13.32 20.12
CA ASP A 272 -2.07 13.84 21.34
C ASP A 272 -2.87 15.03 21.87
N ASP A 273 -2.83 15.25 23.18
CA ASP A 273 -3.56 16.31 23.87
C ASP A 273 -2.61 17.45 24.27
N ASP A 274 -1.95 18.03 23.25
CA ASP A 274 -1.01 19.12 23.41
C ASP A 274 -1.28 20.27 22.39
N PRO A 275 -0.71 21.47 22.59
CA PRO A 275 -0.94 22.62 21.72
C PRO A 275 -0.57 22.38 20.24
N GLU A 276 0.48 21.59 19.97
CA GLU A 276 0.96 21.23 18.63
C GLU A 276 -0.02 20.29 17.93
N ALA A 277 -0.52 19.26 18.63
CA ALA A 277 -1.54 18.35 18.12
C ALA A 277 -2.84 19.10 17.84
N TRP A 278 -3.30 19.96 18.77
CA TRP A 278 -4.49 20.80 18.55
C TRP A 278 -4.32 21.69 17.31
N ALA A 279 -3.12 22.25 17.09
CA ALA A 279 -2.86 23.06 15.90
C ALA A 279 -2.95 22.25 14.60
N ARG A 280 -2.46 21.02 14.59
CA ARG A 280 -2.58 20.08 13.45
C ARG A 280 -4.04 19.64 13.23
N ASN A 281 -4.84 19.53 14.29
CA ASN A 281 -6.24 19.13 14.22
C ASN A 281 -7.14 20.25 13.69
N ARG A 282 -6.83 21.52 13.92
CA ARG A 282 -7.59 22.67 13.40
C ARG A 282 -7.32 22.87 11.91
N ARG A 283 -7.92 22.03 11.08
CA ARG A 283 -7.62 22.00 9.63
C ARG A 283 -8.87 21.89 8.76
N VAL A 284 -8.68 22.18 7.49
CA VAL A 284 -9.51 21.71 6.40
C VAL A 284 -8.62 20.95 5.43
N THR A 285 -8.94 19.69 5.20
CA THR A 285 -8.32 18.88 4.15
C THR A 285 -9.07 19.07 2.84
N VAL A 286 -8.35 19.34 1.78
CA VAL A 286 -8.87 19.56 0.43
C VAL A 286 -8.44 18.36 -0.41
N TRP A 287 -9.36 17.51 -0.80
CA TRP A 287 -9.11 16.39 -1.70
C TRP A 287 -9.57 16.73 -3.11
N PHE A 288 -8.79 16.27 -4.08
CA PHE A 288 -9.15 16.29 -5.49
C PHE A 288 -9.56 14.89 -5.89
N ALA A 289 -10.72 14.76 -6.55
CA ALA A 289 -11.24 13.50 -7.04
C ALA A 289 -11.62 13.64 -8.51
N GLU A 290 -11.48 12.58 -9.28
CA GLU A 290 -12.07 12.49 -10.62
C GLU A 290 -13.59 12.44 -10.53
N ASN A 291 -14.28 13.04 -11.52
CA ASN A 291 -15.75 13.03 -11.60
C ASN A 291 -16.26 11.67 -12.07
#